data_79d5f9209c39f39c3821e97f0d0fd894
#
_entry.id   79d5f9209c39f39c3821e97f0d0fd894
#
_cell.length_a   1.000
_cell.length_b   1.000
_cell.length_c   1.000
_cell.angle_alpha   90.00
_cell.angle_beta   90.00
_cell.angle_gamma   90.00
#
_symmetry.space_group_name_H-M   'P 1'
#
loop_
_entity.id
_entity.type
_entity.pdbx_description
1 polymer ?
#
loop_
_entity_poly.entity_id
_entity_poly.type
_entity_poly.pdbx_seq_one_letter_code
_entity_poly.pdbx_strand_id
1 'polypeptide(L)'
;MPNIIITGASDGIGAELARQLSRRHGLQAMMVLAARNASGLQAVAAECNALGARTLILPTDVTDADQCRYLVDTTVRQFGSLDILINNAGVSGHALLEDVPADKLAWYEHMMRVNLWGSVYCTHAALPALKESHGRIVAVSSLAGMVGVPGRTAYCASKFAMAGFFEALRAEVKDAGISVTIAYPGVVRTQIRHHGFNAQGDIAGESGLHEDKAMTTQDCARQIIYGMVRRRREVVMTAPGKLARYLKLVAPWLVEHMAQAAVKKEFQAKTP
;
A
#
# COMPACT_ATOMS: atom_id res chain seq x y z
N MET A 1 -2.76 -2.71 24.44
CA MET A 1 -3.66 -3.01 23.30
C MET A 1 -3.22 -2.14 22.15
N PRO A 2 -2.92 -2.66 20.96
CA PRO A 2 -2.52 -1.78 19.89
C PRO A 2 -3.72 -1.08 19.25
N ASN A 3 -3.65 0.23 19.13
CA ASN A 3 -4.59 1.05 18.37
C ASN A 3 -4.03 1.26 16.96
N ILE A 4 -4.76 0.81 15.96
CA ILE A 4 -4.26 0.62 14.61
C ILE A 4 -5.12 1.39 13.60
N ILE A 5 -4.51 2.18 12.74
CA ILE A 5 -5.15 2.73 11.55
C ILE A 5 -4.70 1.91 10.32
N ILE A 6 -5.64 1.50 9.49
CA ILE A 6 -5.39 0.85 8.20
C ILE A 6 -6.09 1.64 7.10
N THR A 7 -5.32 2.26 6.20
CA THR A 7 -5.88 2.92 5.02
C THR A 7 -6.06 1.92 3.88
N GLY A 8 -7.08 2.11 3.02
CA GLY A 8 -7.44 1.16 1.99
C GLY A 8 -7.94 -0.19 2.55
N ALA A 9 -8.64 -0.13 3.68
CA ALA A 9 -9.07 -1.33 4.44
C ALA A 9 -10.32 -2.01 3.89
N SER A 10 -10.98 -1.45 2.87
CA SER A 10 -12.25 -1.99 2.34
C SER A 10 -12.10 -3.24 1.47
N ASP A 11 -10.89 -3.56 1.00
CA ASP A 11 -10.62 -4.69 0.11
C ASP A 11 -9.14 -5.11 0.14
N GLY A 12 -8.83 -6.21 -0.55
CA GLY A 12 -7.47 -6.67 -0.87
C GLY A 12 -6.56 -6.84 0.34
N ILE A 13 -5.35 -6.27 0.24
CA ILE A 13 -4.32 -6.42 1.29
C ILE A 13 -4.77 -5.73 2.59
N GLY A 14 -5.40 -4.56 2.51
CA GLY A 14 -5.85 -3.81 3.69
C GLY A 14 -6.91 -4.55 4.50
N ALA A 15 -7.89 -5.13 3.82
CA ALA A 15 -8.91 -5.96 4.44
C ALA A 15 -8.31 -7.21 5.10
N GLU A 16 -7.36 -7.86 4.43
CA GLU A 16 -6.73 -9.07 4.97
C GLU A 16 -5.78 -8.74 6.15
N LEU A 17 -5.12 -7.59 6.13
CA LEU A 17 -4.37 -7.08 7.28
C LEU A 17 -5.29 -6.92 8.50
N ALA A 18 -6.47 -6.32 8.31
CA ALA A 18 -7.45 -6.15 9.38
C ALA A 18 -7.89 -7.51 9.95
N ARG A 19 -8.23 -8.48 9.08
CA ARG A 19 -8.62 -9.83 9.50
C ARG A 19 -7.52 -10.55 10.30
N GLN A 20 -6.27 -10.52 9.81
CA GLN A 20 -5.17 -11.21 10.50
C GLN A 20 -4.78 -10.54 11.81
N LEU A 21 -4.83 -9.21 11.88
CA LEU A 21 -4.59 -8.48 13.12
C LEU A 21 -5.70 -8.76 14.14
N SER A 22 -6.96 -8.91 13.70
CA SER A 22 -8.07 -9.34 14.55
C SER A 22 -7.84 -10.73 15.12
N ARG A 23 -7.49 -11.71 14.28
CA ARG A 23 -7.17 -13.08 14.75
C ARG A 23 -6.01 -13.10 15.74
N ARG A 24 -5.02 -12.24 15.54
CA ARG A 24 -3.82 -12.19 16.38
C ARG A 24 -4.05 -11.58 17.74
N HIS A 25 -4.89 -10.56 17.84
CA HIS A 25 -5.04 -9.73 19.03
C HIS A 25 -6.41 -9.86 19.70
N GLY A 26 -7.43 -10.35 18.99
CA GLY A 26 -8.80 -10.51 19.51
C GLY A 26 -9.31 -9.21 20.14
N LEU A 27 -9.91 -9.30 21.31
CA LEU A 27 -10.43 -8.17 22.08
C LEU A 27 -9.39 -7.08 22.42
N GLN A 28 -8.10 -7.38 22.24
CA GLN A 28 -7.03 -6.41 22.47
C GLN A 28 -6.72 -5.54 21.26
N ALA A 29 -7.33 -5.79 20.09
CA ALA A 29 -7.15 -4.96 18.91
C ALA A 29 -8.25 -3.89 18.83
N MET A 30 -7.85 -2.64 18.74
CA MET A 30 -8.72 -1.53 18.33
C MET A 30 -8.26 -1.04 16.96
N MET A 31 -9.12 -1.14 15.97
CA MET A 31 -8.74 -0.82 14.59
C MET A 31 -9.67 0.22 13.98
N VAL A 32 -9.08 1.24 13.37
CA VAL A 32 -9.79 2.16 12.49
C VAL A 32 -9.57 1.72 11.06
N LEU A 33 -10.67 1.37 10.39
CA LEU A 33 -10.70 0.96 9.00
C LEU A 33 -11.08 2.16 8.13
N ALA A 34 -10.15 2.61 7.29
CA ALA A 34 -10.30 3.81 6.47
C ALA A 34 -10.23 3.48 4.97
N ALA A 35 -11.22 3.89 4.21
CA ALA A 35 -11.28 3.85 2.75
C ALA A 35 -12.48 4.67 2.27
N ARG A 36 -12.60 4.93 0.97
CA ARG A 36 -13.78 5.61 0.39
C ARG A 36 -15.02 4.72 0.35
N ASN A 37 -14.84 3.42 0.15
CA ASN A 37 -15.94 2.45 0.03
C ASN A 37 -16.50 2.07 1.41
N ALA A 38 -17.54 2.75 1.86
CA ALA A 38 -18.16 2.54 3.16
C ALA A 38 -18.78 1.12 3.31
N SER A 39 -19.42 0.58 2.28
CA SER A 39 -20.01 -0.76 2.33
C SER A 39 -18.94 -1.85 2.45
N GLY A 40 -17.83 -1.71 1.71
CA GLY A 40 -16.68 -2.61 1.86
C GLY A 40 -16.07 -2.55 3.26
N LEU A 41 -15.96 -1.34 3.86
CA LEU A 41 -15.50 -1.18 5.24
C LEU A 41 -16.44 -1.87 6.23
N GLN A 42 -17.77 -1.76 6.05
CA GLN A 42 -18.76 -2.41 6.90
C GLN A 42 -18.63 -3.94 6.88
N ALA A 43 -18.46 -4.53 5.69
CA ALA A 43 -18.26 -5.95 5.53
C ALA A 43 -16.99 -6.43 6.27
N VAL A 44 -15.87 -5.75 6.08
CA VAL A 44 -14.60 -6.08 6.74
C VAL A 44 -14.70 -5.89 8.27
N ALA A 45 -15.35 -4.82 8.72
CA ALA A 45 -15.55 -4.55 10.14
C ALA A 45 -16.39 -5.66 10.82
N ALA A 46 -17.46 -6.11 10.16
CA ALA A 46 -18.28 -7.21 10.67
C ALA A 46 -17.45 -8.49 10.87
N GLU A 47 -16.61 -8.86 9.88
CA GLU A 47 -15.71 -10.00 9.99
C GLU A 47 -14.67 -9.84 11.10
N CYS A 48 -14.07 -8.64 11.24
CA CYS A 48 -13.10 -8.36 12.29
C CYS A 48 -13.73 -8.40 13.68
N ASN A 49 -14.95 -7.88 13.84
CA ASN A 49 -15.68 -7.92 15.10
C ASN A 49 -16.08 -9.36 15.47
N ALA A 50 -16.46 -10.19 14.49
CA ALA A 50 -16.70 -11.62 14.71
C ALA A 50 -15.44 -12.38 15.17
N LEU A 51 -14.25 -11.88 14.83
CA LEU A 51 -12.96 -12.38 15.31
C LEU A 51 -12.56 -11.78 16.68
N GLY A 52 -13.44 -10.99 17.30
CA GLY A 52 -13.26 -10.41 18.62
C GLY A 52 -12.58 -9.04 18.64
N ALA A 53 -12.20 -8.46 17.51
CA ALA A 53 -11.61 -7.12 17.48
C ALA A 53 -12.69 -6.04 17.66
N ARG A 54 -12.27 -4.83 18.05
CA ARG A 54 -13.12 -3.64 18.08
C ARG A 54 -12.76 -2.75 16.89
N THR A 55 -13.73 -2.50 16.00
CA THR A 55 -13.49 -1.68 14.81
C THR A 55 -14.27 -0.38 14.83
N LEU A 56 -13.64 0.67 14.32
CA LEU A 56 -14.26 1.94 13.98
C LEU A 56 -14.12 2.15 12.47
N ILE A 57 -15.21 2.44 11.79
CA ILE A 57 -15.24 2.72 10.36
C ILE A 57 -15.19 4.24 10.16
N LEU A 58 -14.20 4.71 9.42
CA LEU A 58 -14.10 6.11 9.02
C LEU A 58 -13.92 6.19 7.49
N PRO A 59 -15.00 6.48 6.74
CA PRO A 59 -14.88 6.78 5.32
C PRO A 59 -13.90 7.94 5.12
N THR A 60 -12.85 7.72 4.34
CA THR A 60 -11.74 8.67 4.20
C THR A 60 -11.22 8.65 2.77
N ASP A 61 -11.14 9.82 2.14
CA ASP A 61 -10.33 10.03 0.95
C ASP A 61 -8.95 10.49 1.39
N VAL A 62 -7.94 9.65 1.18
CA VAL A 62 -6.56 9.96 1.57
C VAL A 62 -5.93 11.09 0.75
N THR A 63 -6.55 11.52 -0.36
CA THR A 63 -6.08 12.68 -1.14
C THR A 63 -6.44 14.01 -0.49
N ASP A 64 -7.28 13.98 0.53
CA ASP A 64 -7.74 15.13 1.33
C ASP A 64 -6.99 15.14 2.68
N ALA A 65 -6.15 16.15 2.88
CA ALA A 65 -5.34 16.30 4.08
C ALA A 65 -6.18 16.49 5.36
N ASP A 66 -7.32 17.16 5.26
CA ASP A 66 -8.21 17.41 6.40
C ASP A 66 -8.93 16.14 6.82
N GLN A 67 -9.35 15.30 5.88
CA GLN A 67 -9.88 13.97 6.19
C GLN A 67 -8.83 13.07 6.83
N CYS A 68 -7.58 13.11 6.35
CA CYS A 68 -6.47 12.36 6.98
C CYS A 68 -6.20 12.83 8.41
N ARG A 69 -6.24 14.13 8.67
CA ARG A 69 -6.13 14.67 10.02
C ARG A 69 -7.31 14.23 10.90
N TYR A 70 -8.54 14.36 10.39
CA TYR A 70 -9.74 13.94 11.11
C TYR A 70 -9.72 12.43 11.46
N LEU A 71 -9.22 11.60 10.55
CA LEU A 71 -9.03 10.16 10.78
C LEU A 71 -8.14 9.90 12.01
N VAL A 72 -7.00 10.57 12.08
CA VAL A 72 -6.04 10.41 13.18
C VAL A 72 -6.58 10.99 14.49
N ASP A 73 -7.09 12.21 14.45
CA ASP A 73 -7.63 12.91 15.63
C ASP A 73 -8.79 12.12 16.25
N THR A 74 -9.66 11.57 15.39
CA THR A 74 -10.77 10.72 15.85
C THR A 74 -10.27 9.43 16.46
N THR A 75 -9.22 8.81 15.90
CA THR A 75 -8.61 7.60 16.46
C THR A 75 -8.07 7.87 17.87
N VAL A 76 -7.28 8.93 18.02
CA VAL A 76 -6.68 9.29 19.32
C VAL A 76 -7.77 9.67 20.34
N ARG A 77 -8.78 10.43 19.94
CA ARG A 77 -9.90 10.79 20.81
C ARG A 77 -10.70 9.59 21.28
N GLN A 78 -10.93 8.60 20.41
CA GLN A 78 -11.76 7.42 20.73
C GLN A 78 -11.00 6.32 21.48
N PHE A 79 -9.71 6.17 21.20
CA PHE A 79 -8.90 5.06 21.70
C PHE A 79 -7.79 5.49 22.66
N GLY A 80 -7.57 6.79 22.82
CA GLY A 80 -6.57 7.36 23.73
C GLY A 80 -5.14 7.39 23.20
N SER A 81 -4.80 6.60 22.18
CA SER A 81 -3.47 6.56 21.54
C SER A 81 -3.54 6.06 20.11
N LEU A 82 -2.42 6.16 19.39
CA LEU A 82 -2.20 5.50 18.11
C LEU A 82 -0.84 4.78 18.16
N ASP A 83 -0.85 3.46 17.99
CA ASP A 83 0.35 2.62 18.06
C ASP A 83 0.87 2.21 16.68
N ILE A 84 -0.03 2.03 15.71
CA ILE A 84 0.32 1.51 14.38
C ILE A 84 -0.46 2.27 13.31
N LEU A 85 0.27 2.84 12.34
CA LEU A 85 -0.29 3.37 11.10
C LEU A 85 0.13 2.49 9.93
N ILE A 86 -0.84 1.94 9.20
CA ILE A 86 -0.61 1.16 7.97
C ILE A 86 -1.10 1.97 6.77
N ASN A 87 -0.17 2.59 6.05
CA ASN A 87 -0.39 3.27 4.79
C ASN A 87 -0.47 2.22 3.67
N ASN A 88 -1.68 1.77 3.38
CA ASN A 88 -1.95 0.73 2.38
C ASN A 88 -2.84 1.23 1.24
N ALA A 89 -3.60 2.31 1.41
CA ALA A 89 -4.40 2.89 0.34
C ALA A 89 -3.55 3.12 -0.92
N GLY A 90 -4.08 2.75 -2.07
CA GLY A 90 -3.36 2.91 -3.33
C GLY A 90 -4.21 2.57 -4.53
N VAL A 91 -3.80 3.11 -5.67
CA VAL A 91 -4.36 2.86 -6.99
C VAL A 91 -3.26 2.42 -7.94
N SER A 92 -3.63 1.75 -9.03
CA SER A 92 -2.71 1.27 -10.05
C SER A 92 -3.09 1.86 -11.43
N GLY A 93 -2.21 1.69 -12.40
CA GLY A 93 -2.47 2.02 -13.80
C GLY A 93 -1.52 1.26 -14.69
N HIS A 94 -1.95 0.99 -15.92
CA HIS A 94 -1.19 0.24 -16.89
C HIS A 94 -1.39 0.82 -18.30
N ALA A 95 -0.38 1.48 -18.81
CA ALA A 95 -0.29 1.99 -20.18
C ALA A 95 1.18 2.23 -20.55
N LEU A 96 1.56 2.01 -21.80
CA LEU A 96 2.80 2.58 -22.32
C LEU A 96 2.65 4.10 -22.39
N LEU A 97 3.70 4.84 -22.07
CA LEU A 97 3.61 6.30 -22.04
C LEU A 97 3.25 6.90 -23.41
N GLU A 98 3.73 6.27 -24.49
CA GLU A 98 3.42 6.66 -25.86
C GLU A 98 1.95 6.50 -26.24
N ASP A 99 1.22 5.58 -25.57
CA ASP A 99 -0.21 5.34 -25.79
C ASP A 99 -1.11 6.32 -25.00
N VAL A 100 -0.53 7.10 -24.09
CA VAL A 100 -1.29 8.02 -23.24
C VAL A 100 -1.44 9.36 -23.94
N PRO A 101 -2.67 9.79 -24.29
CA PRO A 101 -2.87 11.12 -24.88
C PRO A 101 -2.44 12.23 -23.93
N ALA A 102 -1.87 13.31 -24.47
CA ALA A 102 -1.33 14.40 -23.64
C ALA A 102 -2.36 15.05 -22.72
N ASP A 103 -3.63 15.14 -23.16
CA ASP A 103 -4.76 15.64 -22.36
C ASP A 103 -5.26 14.67 -21.31
N LYS A 104 -4.76 13.44 -21.27
CA LYS A 104 -5.14 12.37 -20.33
C LYS A 104 -4.12 12.13 -19.20
N LEU A 105 -3.07 12.91 -19.10
CA LEU A 105 -2.02 12.74 -18.08
C LEU A 105 -2.51 13.00 -16.62
N ALA A 106 -3.69 13.55 -16.42
CA ALA A 106 -4.23 13.85 -15.08
C ALA A 106 -4.30 12.63 -14.14
N TRP A 107 -4.47 11.40 -14.68
CA TRP A 107 -4.48 10.20 -13.83
C TRP A 107 -3.09 9.86 -13.23
N TYR A 108 -1.98 10.33 -13.86
CA TYR A 108 -0.64 10.27 -13.26
C TYR A 108 -0.57 11.07 -11.96
N GLU A 109 -1.09 12.31 -11.99
CA GLU A 109 -1.14 13.16 -10.81
C GLU A 109 -2.06 12.57 -9.74
N HIS A 110 -3.22 12.06 -10.15
CA HIS A 110 -4.14 11.41 -9.22
C HIS A 110 -3.48 10.21 -8.53
N MET A 111 -2.70 9.40 -9.26
CA MET A 111 -1.96 8.28 -8.69
C MET A 111 -0.90 8.75 -7.68
N MET A 112 -0.20 9.84 -7.95
CA MET A 112 0.71 10.47 -7.00
C MET A 112 -0.02 10.97 -5.75
N ARG A 113 -1.19 11.61 -5.92
CA ARG A 113 -2.02 12.08 -4.81
C ARG A 113 -2.44 10.93 -3.89
N VAL A 114 -2.92 9.82 -4.45
CA VAL A 114 -3.35 8.67 -3.64
C VAL A 114 -2.15 7.93 -3.02
N ASN A 115 -1.19 7.49 -3.86
CA ASN A 115 -0.14 6.56 -3.42
C ASN A 115 0.93 7.23 -2.56
N LEU A 116 1.28 8.48 -2.84
CA LEU A 116 2.29 9.24 -2.08
C LEU A 116 1.65 10.19 -1.08
N TRP A 117 0.92 11.20 -1.58
CA TRP A 117 0.44 12.28 -0.72
C TRP A 117 -0.53 11.79 0.36
N GLY A 118 -1.40 10.82 0.03
CA GLY A 118 -2.25 10.18 1.04
C GLY A 118 -1.46 9.56 2.19
N SER A 119 -0.35 8.88 1.86
CA SER A 119 0.55 8.33 2.88
C SER A 119 1.28 9.42 3.66
N VAL A 120 1.67 10.52 3.00
CA VAL A 120 2.30 11.69 3.65
C VAL A 120 1.34 12.36 4.62
N TYR A 121 0.11 12.65 4.20
CA TYR A 121 -0.89 13.32 5.04
C TYR A 121 -1.26 12.50 6.27
N CYS A 122 -1.57 11.21 6.09
CA CYS A 122 -1.86 10.32 7.22
C CYS A 122 -0.67 10.22 8.18
N THR A 123 0.55 10.10 7.65
CA THR A 123 1.76 9.97 8.47
C THR A 123 2.05 11.26 9.22
N HIS A 124 1.96 12.42 8.55
CA HIS A 124 2.20 13.72 9.18
C HIS A 124 1.24 13.95 10.36
N ALA A 125 -0.06 13.70 10.16
CA ALA A 125 -1.04 13.80 11.22
C ALA A 125 -0.77 12.83 12.38
N ALA A 126 -0.30 11.61 12.09
CA ALA A 126 -0.07 10.57 13.07
C ALA A 126 1.22 10.73 13.90
N LEU A 127 2.21 11.50 13.41
CA LEU A 127 3.52 11.59 14.05
C LEU A 127 3.49 11.97 15.54
N PRO A 128 2.69 12.95 16.01
CA PRO A 128 2.63 13.27 17.44
C PRO A 128 2.23 12.06 18.30
N ALA A 129 1.13 11.40 17.98
CA ALA A 129 0.63 10.25 18.72
C ALA A 129 1.58 9.03 18.62
N LEU A 130 2.19 8.82 17.45
CA LEU A 130 3.19 7.75 17.26
C LEU A 130 4.50 8.00 18.02
N LYS A 131 4.88 9.25 18.28
CA LYS A 131 6.03 9.58 19.14
C LYS A 131 5.75 9.18 20.59
N GLU A 132 4.56 9.49 21.10
CA GLU A 132 4.15 9.14 22.46
C GLU A 132 4.10 7.62 22.69
N SER A 133 3.63 6.87 21.70
CA SER A 133 3.52 5.41 21.79
C SER A 133 4.77 4.64 21.39
N HIS A 134 5.85 5.31 20.94
CA HIS A 134 6.99 4.67 20.26
C HIS A 134 6.54 3.71 19.16
N GLY A 135 5.60 4.17 18.35
CA GLY A 135 4.75 3.39 17.48
C GLY A 135 5.44 2.77 16.26
N ARG A 136 4.61 2.36 15.30
CA ARG A 136 5.05 1.72 14.04
C ARG A 136 4.34 2.33 12.86
N ILE A 137 5.10 2.59 11.81
CA ILE A 137 4.58 2.99 10.50
C ILE A 137 4.88 1.86 9.51
N VAL A 138 3.85 1.45 8.77
CA VAL A 138 3.99 0.54 7.64
C VAL A 138 3.60 1.26 6.36
N ALA A 139 4.48 1.20 5.36
CA ALA A 139 4.23 1.70 4.02
C ALA A 139 4.09 0.51 3.05
N VAL A 140 2.91 0.29 2.49
CA VAL A 140 2.69 -0.76 1.50
C VAL A 140 3.02 -0.21 0.11
N SER A 141 4.30 -0.35 -0.27
CA SER A 141 4.81 -0.01 -1.59
C SER A 141 4.56 -1.17 -2.59
N SER A 142 5.52 -1.49 -3.42
CA SER A 142 5.49 -2.56 -4.43
C SER A 142 6.91 -2.86 -4.88
N LEU A 143 7.16 -4.01 -5.50
CA LEU A 143 8.39 -4.22 -6.26
C LEU A 143 8.57 -3.14 -7.35
N ALA A 144 7.48 -2.59 -7.89
CA ALA A 144 7.51 -1.43 -8.78
C ALA A 144 7.99 -0.12 -8.12
N GLY A 145 8.18 -0.10 -6.80
CA GLY A 145 8.87 0.96 -6.06
C GLY A 145 10.36 0.70 -5.85
N MET A 146 10.89 -0.38 -6.41
CA MET A 146 12.32 -0.74 -6.38
C MET A 146 12.90 -0.91 -7.78
N VAL A 147 12.09 -1.36 -8.73
CA VAL A 147 12.46 -1.67 -10.11
C VAL A 147 11.48 -1.00 -11.06
N GLY A 148 11.99 -0.39 -12.13
CA GLY A 148 11.15 0.12 -13.22
C GLY A 148 10.46 -1.03 -13.95
N VAL A 149 9.18 -0.88 -14.24
CA VAL A 149 8.36 -1.87 -14.96
C VAL A 149 7.75 -1.18 -16.18
N PRO A 150 8.03 -1.63 -17.42
CA PRO A 150 7.40 -1.08 -18.62
C PRO A 150 5.88 -1.08 -18.53
N GLY A 151 5.23 -0.08 -19.09
CA GLY A 151 3.77 0.09 -19.02
C GLY A 151 3.24 0.53 -17.65
N ARG A 152 4.12 0.81 -16.67
CA ARG A 152 3.75 1.21 -15.31
C ARG A 152 4.48 2.46 -14.83
N THR A 153 4.81 3.37 -15.73
CA THR A 153 5.63 4.55 -15.43
C THR A 153 5.03 5.39 -14.28
N ALA A 154 3.73 5.71 -14.33
CA ALA A 154 3.05 6.44 -13.25
C ALA A 154 3.06 5.67 -11.92
N TYR A 155 2.76 4.37 -11.98
CA TYR A 155 2.74 3.53 -10.78
C TYR A 155 4.14 3.39 -10.17
N CYS A 156 5.15 3.13 -10.99
CA CYS A 156 6.54 3.10 -10.53
C CYS A 156 6.92 4.43 -9.89
N ALA A 157 6.70 5.56 -10.57
CA ALA A 157 7.02 6.88 -10.04
C ALA A 157 6.41 7.09 -8.64
N SER A 158 5.12 6.79 -8.47
CA SER A 158 4.42 6.95 -7.19
C SER A 158 4.97 6.03 -6.08
N LYS A 159 5.31 4.78 -6.41
CA LYS A 159 5.81 3.81 -5.43
C LYS A 159 7.29 4.00 -5.09
N PHE A 160 8.11 4.50 -6.02
CA PHE A 160 9.48 4.96 -5.75
C PHE A 160 9.47 6.20 -4.85
N ALA A 161 8.64 7.20 -5.18
CA ALA A 161 8.50 8.39 -4.34
C ALA A 161 8.05 8.04 -2.92
N MET A 162 7.08 7.14 -2.77
CA MET A 162 6.66 6.61 -1.47
C MET A 162 7.83 5.94 -0.73
N ALA A 163 8.61 5.10 -1.40
CA ALA A 163 9.75 4.43 -0.79
C ALA A 163 10.79 5.43 -0.30
N GLY A 164 11.20 6.40 -1.14
CA GLY A 164 12.16 7.45 -0.78
C GLY A 164 11.69 8.29 0.39
N PHE A 165 10.41 8.68 0.42
CA PHE A 165 9.81 9.40 1.55
C PHE A 165 9.96 8.62 2.87
N PHE A 166 9.58 7.33 2.89
CA PHE A 166 9.63 6.54 4.11
C PHE A 166 11.05 6.10 4.49
N GLU A 167 11.98 6.03 3.54
CA GLU A 167 13.40 5.84 3.85
C GLU A 167 13.99 7.04 4.59
N ALA A 168 13.72 8.26 4.12
CA ALA A 168 14.15 9.49 4.78
C ALA A 168 13.49 9.64 6.16
N LEU A 169 12.17 9.50 6.22
CA LEU A 169 11.41 9.59 7.47
C LEU A 169 11.93 8.62 8.55
N ARG A 170 12.35 7.42 8.17
CA ARG A 170 12.89 6.43 9.11
C ARG A 170 14.08 6.99 9.90
N ALA A 171 14.95 7.77 9.26
CA ALA A 171 16.08 8.41 9.92
C ALA A 171 15.63 9.53 10.86
N GLU A 172 14.65 10.34 10.42
CA GLU A 172 14.12 11.47 11.20
C GLU A 172 13.44 11.05 12.50
N VAL A 173 12.72 9.91 12.48
CA VAL A 173 11.91 9.46 13.63
C VAL A 173 12.60 8.41 14.51
N LYS A 174 13.87 8.08 14.20
CA LYS A 174 14.61 7.02 14.90
C LYS A 174 14.73 7.29 16.40
N ASP A 175 15.09 8.49 16.76
CA ASP A 175 15.33 8.86 18.17
C ASP A 175 14.02 8.94 18.98
N ALA A 176 12.88 9.11 18.29
CA ALA A 176 11.56 9.01 18.90
C ALA A 176 11.10 7.54 19.08
N GLY A 177 11.93 6.55 18.72
CA GLY A 177 11.61 5.13 18.88
C GLY A 177 10.55 4.61 17.88
N ILE A 178 10.17 5.40 16.88
CA ILE A 178 9.22 4.98 15.84
C ILE A 178 9.94 4.08 14.82
N SER A 179 9.33 2.94 14.51
CA SER A 179 9.84 2.09 13.43
C SER A 179 9.07 2.31 12.13
N VAL A 180 9.80 2.38 11.01
CA VAL A 180 9.22 2.50 9.66
C VAL A 180 9.58 1.26 8.86
N THR A 181 8.55 0.50 8.47
CA THR A 181 8.66 -0.71 7.66
C THR A 181 8.09 -0.46 6.27
N ILE A 182 8.89 -0.62 5.23
CA ILE A 182 8.42 -0.55 3.84
C ILE A 182 8.22 -1.97 3.33
N ALA A 183 7.01 -2.29 2.91
CA ALA A 183 6.68 -3.58 2.29
C ALA A 183 6.71 -3.46 0.76
N TYR A 184 7.34 -4.42 0.11
CA TYR A 184 7.46 -4.52 -1.34
C TYR A 184 6.81 -5.82 -1.84
N PRO A 185 5.46 -5.86 -1.92
CA PRO A 185 4.77 -6.96 -2.57
C PRO A 185 5.13 -7.08 -4.04
N GLY A 186 5.14 -8.30 -4.55
CA GLY A 186 5.09 -8.56 -5.98
C GLY A 186 3.65 -8.47 -6.51
N VAL A 187 3.31 -9.33 -7.48
CA VAL A 187 1.92 -9.48 -7.92
C VAL A 187 1.12 -10.17 -6.83
N VAL A 188 0.07 -9.50 -6.33
CA VAL A 188 -0.85 -10.03 -5.31
C VAL A 188 -2.24 -10.11 -5.93
N ARG A 189 -2.97 -11.17 -5.67
CA ARG A 189 -4.34 -11.37 -6.16
C ARG A 189 -5.30 -10.42 -5.44
N THR A 190 -5.61 -9.27 -6.08
CA THR A 190 -6.47 -8.21 -5.56
C THR A 190 -7.20 -7.52 -6.71
N GLN A 191 -8.25 -6.75 -6.40
CA GLN A 191 -9.00 -5.96 -7.38
C GLN A 191 -8.26 -4.68 -7.85
N ILE A 192 -7.09 -4.35 -7.30
CA ILE A 192 -6.38 -3.09 -7.59
C ILE A 192 -6.09 -2.87 -9.07
N ARG A 193 -5.90 -3.94 -9.86
CA ARG A 193 -5.67 -3.84 -11.31
C ARG A 193 -6.94 -3.64 -12.09
N HIS A 194 -8.04 -4.29 -11.68
CA HIS A 194 -9.37 -4.09 -12.28
C HIS A 194 -9.86 -2.66 -12.07
N HIS A 195 -9.52 -2.05 -10.93
CA HIS A 195 -9.83 -0.65 -10.62
C HIS A 195 -8.71 0.31 -11.04
N GLY A 196 -7.68 -0.18 -11.73
CA GLY A 196 -6.56 0.63 -12.22
C GLY A 196 -6.92 1.43 -13.47
N PHE A 197 -6.08 2.44 -13.79
CA PHE A 197 -6.26 3.27 -14.98
C PHE A 197 -5.67 2.62 -16.23
N ASN A 198 -6.36 2.78 -17.36
CA ASN A 198 -5.85 2.51 -18.71
C ASN A 198 -5.19 3.77 -19.32
N ALA A 199 -4.78 3.70 -20.59
CA ALA A 199 -4.15 4.81 -21.29
C ALA A 199 -5.04 6.07 -21.38
N GLN A 200 -6.36 5.90 -21.46
CA GLN A 200 -7.34 6.99 -21.54
C GLN A 200 -7.68 7.60 -20.18
N GLY A 201 -7.16 7.02 -19.10
CA GLY A 201 -7.48 7.43 -17.73
C GLY A 201 -8.79 6.85 -17.20
N ASP A 202 -9.40 5.93 -17.93
CA ASP A 202 -10.61 5.20 -17.50
C ASP A 202 -10.23 3.98 -16.65
N ILE A 203 -11.21 3.43 -15.92
CA ILE A 203 -11.02 2.18 -15.18
C ILE A 203 -10.83 1.03 -16.17
N ALA A 204 -9.75 0.27 -16.01
CA ALA A 204 -9.38 -0.79 -16.94
C ALA A 204 -10.38 -1.96 -16.98
N GLY A 205 -11.06 -2.26 -15.86
CA GLY A 205 -12.07 -3.34 -15.77
C GLY A 205 -11.48 -4.75 -15.76
N GLU A 206 -10.26 -4.93 -16.24
CA GLU A 206 -9.58 -6.22 -16.35
C GLU A 206 -8.13 -6.16 -15.84
N SER A 207 -7.57 -7.31 -15.49
CA SER A 207 -6.16 -7.44 -15.15
C SER A 207 -5.38 -7.88 -16.40
N GLY A 208 -4.43 -7.07 -16.87
CA GLY A 208 -3.53 -7.46 -17.97
C GLY A 208 -2.50 -8.54 -17.58
N LEU A 209 -2.45 -9.00 -16.31
CA LEU A 209 -1.49 -9.97 -15.82
C LEU A 209 -2.10 -11.36 -15.67
N HIS A 210 -1.34 -12.39 -16.03
CA HIS A 210 -1.64 -13.75 -15.61
C HIS A 210 -1.47 -13.89 -14.10
N GLU A 211 -2.56 -14.12 -13.37
CA GLU A 211 -2.57 -14.16 -11.90
C GLU A 211 -2.30 -15.55 -11.32
N ASP A 212 -2.04 -16.56 -12.15
CA ASP A 212 -1.85 -17.96 -11.71
C ASP A 212 -0.70 -18.10 -10.69
N LYS A 213 0.33 -17.26 -10.81
CA LYS A 213 1.47 -17.20 -9.90
C LYS A 213 1.42 -16.04 -8.91
N ALA A 214 0.29 -15.32 -8.84
CA ALA A 214 0.15 -14.21 -7.92
C ALA A 214 0.10 -14.70 -6.47
N MET A 215 0.77 -13.98 -5.60
CA MET A 215 0.72 -14.20 -4.15
C MET A 215 -0.72 -13.99 -3.65
N THR A 216 -1.13 -14.77 -2.67
CA THR A 216 -2.41 -14.55 -1.99
C THR A 216 -2.36 -13.28 -1.11
N THR A 217 -3.50 -12.66 -0.87
CA THR A 217 -3.61 -11.55 0.10
C THR A 217 -3.22 -12.02 1.50
N GLN A 218 -3.52 -13.28 1.84
CA GLN A 218 -3.19 -13.92 3.11
C GLN A 218 -1.67 -13.97 3.33
N ASP A 219 -0.92 -14.44 2.34
CA ASP A 219 0.54 -14.54 2.44
C ASP A 219 1.20 -13.16 2.45
N CYS A 220 0.66 -12.21 1.68
CA CYS A 220 1.12 -10.83 1.67
C CYS A 220 0.94 -10.18 3.03
N ALA A 221 -0.28 -10.21 3.58
CA ALA A 221 -0.59 -9.63 4.89
C ALA A 221 0.24 -10.26 6.02
N ARG A 222 0.41 -11.59 6.00
CA ARG A 222 1.24 -12.30 6.97
C ARG A 222 2.69 -11.79 6.97
N GLN A 223 3.28 -11.59 5.79
CA GLN A 223 4.66 -11.08 5.67
C GLN A 223 4.77 -9.62 6.13
N ILE A 224 3.77 -8.77 5.82
CA ILE A 224 3.70 -7.38 6.29
C ILE A 224 3.66 -7.36 7.82
N ILE A 225 2.74 -8.10 8.43
CA ILE A 225 2.58 -8.17 9.89
C ILE A 225 3.86 -8.68 10.54
N TYR A 226 4.48 -9.71 9.98
CA TYR A 226 5.77 -10.23 10.49
C TYR A 226 6.85 -9.15 10.48
N GLY A 227 7.01 -8.41 9.37
CA GLY A 227 7.97 -7.32 9.25
C GLY A 227 7.70 -6.19 10.24
N MET A 228 6.44 -5.77 10.35
CA MET A 228 5.98 -4.74 11.27
C MET A 228 6.25 -5.10 12.74
N VAL A 229 5.88 -6.31 13.16
CA VAL A 229 6.09 -6.78 14.54
C VAL A 229 7.58 -6.82 14.90
N ARG A 230 8.42 -7.26 13.96
CA ARG A 230 9.88 -7.34 14.10
C ARG A 230 10.59 -6.01 13.85
N ARG A 231 9.88 -4.93 13.62
CA ARG A 231 10.41 -3.60 13.29
C ARG A 231 11.44 -3.64 12.15
N ARG A 232 11.21 -4.52 11.15
CA ARG A 232 12.12 -4.64 9.99
C ARG A 232 12.04 -3.38 9.15
N ARG A 233 13.18 -2.96 8.62
CA ARG A 233 13.25 -1.80 7.71
C ARG A 233 12.45 -2.05 6.44
N GLU A 234 12.52 -3.26 5.91
CA GLU A 234 11.94 -3.64 4.64
C GLU A 234 11.48 -5.10 4.62
N VAL A 235 10.44 -5.35 3.82
CA VAL A 235 9.92 -6.67 3.55
C VAL A 235 9.78 -6.86 2.04
N VAL A 236 10.79 -7.44 1.40
CA VAL A 236 10.74 -7.84 -0.02
C VAL A 236 10.22 -9.26 -0.10
N MET A 237 9.04 -9.45 -0.71
CA MET A 237 8.25 -10.67 -0.52
C MET A 237 8.57 -11.81 -1.48
N THR A 238 9.20 -11.52 -2.64
CA THR A 238 9.47 -12.54 -3.65
C THR A 238 10.97 -12.77 -3.83
N ALA A 239 11.36 -14.02 -4.14
CA ALA A 239 12.76 -14.34 -4.40
C ALA A 239 13.32 -13.55 -5.62
N PRO A 240 12.59 -13.43 -6.75
CA PRO A 240 13.04 -12.56 -7.85
C PRO A 240 13.21 -11.10 -7.44
N GLY A 241 12.31 -10.57 -6.59
CA GLY A 241 12.41 -9.19 -6.10
C GLY A 241 13.64 -8.99 -5.21
N LYS A 242 13.95 -9.94 -4.33
CA LYS A 242 15.17 -9.91 -3.52
C LYS A 242 16.43 -9.91 -4.40
N LEU A 243 16.47 -10.75 -5.43
CA LEU A 243 17.56 -10.80 -6.37
C LEU A 243 17.68 -9.50 -7.19
N ALA A 244 16.59 -9.02 -7.75
CA ALA A 244 16.54 -7.80 -8.56
C ALA A 244 17.06 -6.56 -7.80
N ARG A 245 16.81 -6.49 -6.49
CA ARG A 245 17.34 -5.43 -5.62
C ARG A 245 18.86 -5.32 -5.68
N TYR A 246 19.57 -6.45 -5.59
CA TYR A 246 21.04 -6.49 -5.62
C TYR A 246 21.57 -6.39 -7.05
N LEU A 247 20.94 -7.07 -8.00
CA LEU A 247 21.33 -7.00 -9.41
C LEU A 247 21.24 -5.59 -9.97
N LYS A 248 20.25 -4.78 -9.53
CA LYS A 248 20.11 -3.38 -9.97
C LYS A 248 21.36 -2.53 -9.69
N LEU A 249 22.13 -2.87 -8.65
CA LEU A 249 23.35 -2.13 -8.28
C LEU A 249 24.56 -2.49 -9.17
N VAL A 250 24.61 -3.70 -9.71
CA VAL A 250 25.78 -4.21 -10.43
C VAL A 250 25.50 -4.54 -11.90
N ALA A 251 24.28 -4.88 -12.23
CA ALA A 251 23.83 -5.25 -13.58
C ALA A 251 22.41 -4.72 -13.87
N PRO A 252 22.18 -3.38 -13.90
CA PRO A 252 20.85 -2.78 -14.08
C PRO A 252 20.19 -3.23 -15.39
N TRP A 253 20.94 -3.37 -16.47
CA TRP A 253 20.48 -3.85 -17.78
C TRP A 253 19.83 -5.24 -17.71
N LEU A 254 20.33 -6.12 -16.85
CA LEU A 254 19.74 -7.44 -16.68
C LEU A 254 18.38 -7.36 -15.99
N VAL A 255 18.23 -6.47 -15.00
CA VAL A 255 16.96 -6.22 -14.32
C VAL A 255 15.92 -5.64 -15.28
N GLU A 256 16.34 -4.70 -16.14
CA GLU A 256 15.50 -4.14 -17.20
C GLU A 256 15.03 -5.22 -18.18
N HIS A 257 15.94 -6.08 -18.62
CA HIS A 257 15.60 -7.20 -19.49
C HIS A 257 14.60 -8.17 -18.84
N MET A 258 14.81 -8.51 -17.55
CA MET A 258 13.87 -9.34 -16.78
C MET A 258 12.50 -8.67 -16.64
N ALA A 259 12.45 -7.36 -16.40
CA ALA A 259 11.19 -6.61 -16.30
C ALA A 259 10.46 -6.57 -17.65
N GLN A 260 11.17 -6.34 -18.75
CA GLN A 260 10.63 -6.38 -20.10
C GLN A 260 10.07 -7.76 -20.45
N ALA A 261 10.82 -8.84 -20.16
CA ALA A 261 10.39 -10.21 -20.41
C ALA A 261 9.13 -10.60 -19.62
N ALA A 262 9.01 -10.10 -18.38
CA ALA A 262 7.83 -10.34 -17.54
C ALA A 262 6.56 -9.67 -18.10
N VAL A 263 6.71 -8.51 -18.77
CA VAL A 263 5.59 -7.69 -19.27
C VAL A 263 5.31 -7.95 -20.76
N LYS A 264 6.29 -8.47 -21.51
CA LYS A 264 6.16 -8.68 -22.98
C LYS A 264 4.92 -9.50 -23.35
N LYS A 265 4.51 -10.45 -22.53
CA LYS A 265 3.30 -11.24 -22.73
C LYS A 265 2.00 -10.42 -22.54
N GLU A 266 2.02 -9.36 -21.74
CA GLU A 266 0.87 -8.48 -21.52
C GLU A 266 0.55 -7.62 -22.75
N PHE A 267 1.60 -7.14 -23.46
CA PHE A 267 1.44 -6.27 -24.60
C PHE A 267 1.20 -7.05 -25.91
N GLN A 268 1.72 -8.28 -26.02
CA GLN A 268 1.52 -9.11 -27.22
C GLN A 268 0.07 -9.64 -27.36
N ALA A 269 -0.68 -9.73 -26.27
CA ALA A 269 -2.09 -10.15 -26.29
C ALA A 269 -3.07 -9.06 -26.80
N LYS A 270 -2.60 -7.83 -26.99
CA LYS A 270 -3.41 -6.68 -27.42
C LYS A 270 -3.17 -6.24 -28.87
N THR A 271 -2.29 -6.91 -29.60
CA THR A 271 -2.14 -6.67 -31.06
C THR A 271 -3.14 -7.58 -31.77
N PRO A 272 -4.14 -7.03 -32.48
CA PRO A 272 -5.14 -7.78 -33.23
C PRO A 272 -4.53 -8.60 -34.36
#